data_aea4e08b8ea9f8d1a61765a2e39136cf
#
_entry.id   aea4e08b8ea9f8d1a61765a2e39136cf
#
_cell.length_a   1.000
_cell.length_b   1.000
_cell.length_c   1.000
_cell.angle_alpha   90.00
_cell.angle_beta   90.00
_cell.angle_gamma   90.00
#
_symmetry.space_group_name_H-M   'P 1'
#
loop_
_entity.id
_entity.type
_entity.pdbx_description
1 polymer ?
#
loop_
_entity_poly.entity_id
_entity_poly.type
_entity_poly.pdbx_seq_one_letter_code
_entity_poly.pdbx_strand_id
1 'polypeptide(L)'
;RGEVYLPKAGFHKLNEERAAEGLPVFANPRNAAAGSVRQLDPRITAKRPLDIYIYGLGWAEGRTMPETHSETMKYLQSLGFRINPRNALAKTIEEAEAYYANWEEKRNGLPYEADGVVVKIDSLALQEELGSVGSEPRWAIAYKFPAVQGTTRLKEISVSVGRTGTLNPVAILEPVSVGGVTIRNAALH
;
A
#
# COMPACT_ATOMS: atom_id res chain seq x y z
N ARG A 1 -8.72 -8.18 -9.41
CA ARG A 1 -7.53 -7.81 -8.62
C ARG A 1 -7.91 -6.75 -7.59
N GLY A 2 -7.32 -6.83 -6.39
CA GLY A 2 -7.62 -5.91 -5.29
C GLY A 2 -6.47 -5.79 -4.31
N GLU A 3 -6.56 -4.77 -3.45
CA GLU A 3 -5.63 -4.56 -2.34
C GLU A 3 -6.35 -4.88 -1.03
N VAL A 4 -5.81 -5.84 -0.29
CA VAL A 4 -6.29 -6.17 1.05
C VAL A 4 -5.62 -5.23 2.06
N TYR A 5 -6.40 -4.64 2.92
CA TYR A 5 -5.90 -3.72 3.94
C TYR A 5 -6.55 -3.99 5.29
N LEU A 6 -5.96 -3.43 6.34
CA LEU A 6 -6.52 -3.42 7.67
C LEU A 6 -6.95 -1.99 8.02
N PRO A 7 -8.24 -1.74 8.28
CA PRO A 7 -8.68 -0.42 8.75
C PRO A 7 -8.00 -0.02 10.06
N LYS A 8 -7.72 1.27 10.24
CA LYS A 8 -7.06 1.79 11.46
C LYS A 8 -7.75 1.37 12.75
N ALA A 9 -9.09 1.46 12.80
CA ALA A 9 -9.86 1.03 13.96
C ALA A 9 -9.69 -0.47 14.25
N GLY A 10 -9.71 -1.29 13.21
CA GLY A 10 -9.47 -2.74 13.32
C GLY A 10 -8.04 -3.08 13.77
N PHE A 11 -7.06 -2.29 13.31
CA PHE A 11 -5.67 -2.44 13.73
C PHE A 11 -5.48 -2.15 15.22
N HIS A 12 -6.07 -1.05 15.72
CA HIS A 12 -6.00 -0.70 17.13
C HIS A 12 -6.61 -1.80 18.00
N LYS A 13 -7.84 -2.23 17.68
CA LYS A 13 -8.52 -3.30 18.40
C LYS A 13 -7.71 -4.60 18.39
N LEU A 14 -7.17 -4.99 17.24
CA LEU A 14 -6.32 -6.19 17.12
C LEU A 14 -5.08 -6.11 18.00
N ASN A 15 -4.44 -4.96 18.08
CA ASN A 15 -3.26 -4.78 18.94
C ASN A 15 -3.60 -4.75 20.43
N GLU A 16 -4.76 -4.19 20.81
CA GLU A 16 -5.27 -4.27 22.19
C GLU A 16 -5.51 -5.72 22.63
N GLU A 17 -6.19 -6.51 21.78
CA GLU A 17 -6.43 -7.94 22.03
C GLU A 17 -5.09 -8.71 22.18
N ARG A 18 -4.14 -8.48 21.27
CA ARG A 18 -2.81 -9.13 21.34
C ARG A 18 -2.04 -8.73 22.59
N ALA A 19 -2.06 -7.47 22.98
CA ALA A 19 -1.41 -6.99 24.19
C ALA A 19 -2.01 -7.64 25.44
N ALA A 20 -3.35 -7.78 25.50
CA ALA A 20 -4.04 -8.46 26.60
C ALA A 20 -3.68 -9.95 26.71
N GLU A 21 -3.37 -10.59 25.57
CA GLU A 21 -2.90 -11.99 25.51
C GLU A 21 -1.38 -12.12 25.71
N GLY A 22 -0.64 -11.03 25.94
CA GLY A 22 0.83 -11.02 26.07
C GLY A 22 1.57 -11.31 24.76
N LEU A 23 0.90 -11.17 23.61
CA LEU A 23 1.47 -11.41 22.29
C LEU A 23 2.13 -10.13 21.75
N PRO A 24 3.18 -10.25 20.91
CA PRO A 24 3.77 -9.09 20.24
C PRO A 24 2.75 -8.34 19.38
N VAL A 25 2.66 -7.02 19.54
CA VAL A 25 1.80 -6.17 18.73
C VAL A 25 2.38 -5.93 17.34
N PHE A 26 1.52 -5.67 16.37
CA PHE A 26 1.96 -5.28 15.02
C PHE A 26 2.43 -3.82 15.00
N ALA A 27 3.48 -3.54 14.24
CA ALA A 27 4.06 -2.21 14.14
C ALA A 27 3.17 -1.22 13.37
N ASN A 28 2.47 -1.68 12.32
CA ASN A 28 1.59 -0.85 11.50
C ASN A 28 0.49 -1.71 10.82
N PRO A 29 -0.58 -1.08 10.32
CA PRO A 29 -1.69 -1.78 9.65
C PRO A 29 -1.26 -2.58 8.41
N ARG A 30 -0.28 -2.12 7.65
CA ARG A 30 0.22 -2.80 6.45
C ARG A 30 0.86 -4.15 6.80
N ASN A 31 1.74 -4.17 7.80
CA ASN A 31 2.37 -5.39 8.27
C ASN A 31 1.34 -6.34 8.90
N ALA A 32 0.37 -5.81 9.63
CA ALA A 32 -0.72 -6.59 10.20
C ALA A 32 -1.59 -7.23 9.11
N ALA A 33 -1.94 -6.50 8.05
CA ALA A 33 -2.70 -7.02 6.90
C ALA A 33 -1.91 -8.12 6.18
N ALA A 34 -0.66 -7.86 5.79
CA ALA A 34 0.20 -8.82 5.11
C ALA A 34 0.43 -10.09 5.95
N GLY A 35 0.70 -9.94 7.25
CA GLY A 35 0.84 -11.06 8.17
C GLY A 35 -0.46 -11.86 8.37
N SER A 36 -1.60 -11.21 8.28
CA SER A 36 -2.92 -11.84 8.39
C SER A 36 -3.27 -12.68 7.16
N VAL A 37 -2.97 -12.18 5.96
CA VAL A 37 -3.23 -12.93 4.70
C VAL A 37 -2.30 -14.14 4.56
N ARG A 38 -1.10 -14.07 5.13
CA ARG A 38 -0.10 -15.15 5.04
C ARG A 38 -0.25 -16.26 6.08
N GLN A 39 -1.32 -16.24 6.91
CA GLN A 39 -1.56 -17.30 7.89
C GLN A 39 -1.83 -18.63 7.19
N LEU A 40 -1.22 -19.71 7.68
CA LEU A 40 -1.47 -21.07 7.19
C LEU A 40 -2.85 -21.58 7.60
N ASP A 41 -3.33 -21.19 8.79
CA ASP A 41 -4.67 -21.51 9.27
C ASP A 41 -5.66 -20.39 8.89
N PRO A 42 -6.60 -20.63 7.95
CA PRO A 42 -7.55 -19.64 7.51
C PRO A 42 -8.49 -19.15 8.63
N ARG A 43 -8.66 -19.93 9.70
CA ARG A 43 -9.46 -19.54 10.86
C ARG A 43 -8.86 -18.36 11.61
N ILE A 44 -7.53 -18.20 11.56
CA ILE A 44 -6.84 -17.04 12.13
C ILE A 44 -7.14 -15.82 11.27
N THR A 45 -7.04 -15.94 9.95
CA THR A 45 -7.34 -14.84 9.00
C THR A 45 -8.80 -14.42 9.11
N ALA A 46 -9.73 -15.36 9.24
CA ALA A 46 -11.16 -15.07 9.36
C ALA A 46 -11.53 -14.22 10.60
N LYS A 47 -10.72 -14.24 11.64
CA LYS A 47 -10.90 -13.41 12.85
C LYS A 47 -10.31 -12.00 12.70
N ARG A 48 -9.53 -11.75 11.64
CA ARG A 48 -8.90 -10.43 11.40
C ARG A 48 -9.88 -9.49 10.71
N PRO A 49 -9.97 -8.23 11.14
CA PRO A 49 -10.86 -7.23 10.54
C PRO A 49 -10.28 -6.68 9.23
N LEU A 50 -9.97 -7.59 8.29
CA LEU A 50 -9.46 -7.27 6.96
C LEU A 50 -10.57 -6.73 6.08
N ASP A 51 -10.21 -5.87 5.15
CA ASP A 51 -11.08 -5.38 4.10
C ASP A 51 -10.33 -5.35 2.75
N ILE A 52 -11.05 -5.16 1.65
CA ILE A 52 -10.47 -5.15 0.31
C ILE A 52 -11.08 -4.07 -0.56
N TYR A 53 -10.25 -3.38 -1.33
CA TYR A 53 -10.69 -2.58 -2.47
C TYR A 53 -10.25 -3.24 -3.77
N ILE A 54 -11.21 -3.45 -4.67
CA ILE A 54 -10.94 -3.95 -6.01
C ILE A 54 -10.50 -2.76 -6.87
N TYR A 55 -9.41 -2.97 -7.63
CA TYR A 55 -8.82 -1.92 -8.47
C TYR A 55 -8.61 -2.35 -9.92
N GLY A 56 -9.00 -3.54 -10.31
CA GLY A 56 -8.87 -4.01 -11.68
C GLY A 56 -9.49 -5.36 -11.93
N LEU A 57 -9.85 -5.60 -13.19
CA LEU A 57 -10.31 -6.87 -13.72
C LEU A 57 -9.12 -7.56 -14.41
N GLY A 58 -8.93 -8.84 -14.15
CA GLY A 58 -7.88 -9.62 -14.80
C GLY A 58 -8.32 -10.13 -16.15
N TRP A 59 -9.46 -10.81 -16.20
CA TRP A 59 -10.00 -11.46 -17.39
C TRP A 59 -11.49 -11.75 -17.21
N ALA A 60 -12.26 -11.68 -18.31
CA ALA A 60 -13.67 -12.02 -18.32
C ALA A 60 -14.09 -12.53 -19.72
N GLU A 61 -15.05 -13.45 -19.77
CA GLU A 61 -15.67 -13.96 -20.99
C GLU A 61 -17.19 -13.82 -20.96
N GLY A 62 -17.79 -14.00 -22.13
CA GLY A 62 -19.25 -14.09 -22.29
C GLY A 62 -19.97 -12.75 -22.33
N ARG A 63 -19.26 -11.61 -22.33
CA ARG A 63 -19.84 -10.27 -22.36
C ARG A 63 -18.90 -9.27 -23.00
N THR A 64 -19.46 -8.27 -23.67
CA THR A 64 -18.71 -7.07 -24.07
C THR A 64 -18.32 -6.29 -22.82
N MET A 65 -17.04 -6.05 -22.64
CA MET A 65 -16.47 -5.33 -21.52
C MET A 65 -16.46 -3.81 -21.79
N PRO A 66 -16.51 -2.96 -20.74
CA PRO A 66 -16.31 -1.53 -20.88
C PRO A 66 -14.97 -1.18 -21.57
N GLU A 67 -14.91 -0.05 -22.25
CA GLU A 67 -13.73 0.43 -22.98
C GLU A 67 -12.75 1.20 -22.07
N THR A 68 -13.21 1.62 -20.88
CA THR A 68 -12.41 2.40 -19.94
C THR A 68 -12.26 1.71 -18.60
N HIS A 69 -11.18 2.04 -17.90
CA HIS A 69 -10.93 1.57 -16.55
C HIS A 69 -12.00 2.07 -15.56
N SER A 70 -12.39 3.34 -15.68
CA SER A 70 -13.42 3.95 -14.82
C SER A 70 -14.78 3.29 -14.98
N GLU A 71 -15.19 2.94 -16.19
CA GLU A 71 -16.43 2.18 -16.44
C GLU A 71 -16.33 0.75 -15.93
N THR A 72 -15.17 0.11 -16.08
CA THR A 72 -14.89 -1.22 -15.51
C THR A 72 -15.06 -1.19 -13.98
N MET A 73 -14.58 -0.15 -13.30
CA MET A 73 -14.78 -0.02 -11.85
C MET A 73 -16.26 0.14 -11.49
N LYS A 74 -17.02 0.95 -12.22
CA LYS A 74 -18.48 1.09 -12.03
C LYS A 74 -19.21 -0.23 -12.26
N TYR A 75 -18.82 -0.98 -13.29
CA TYR A 75 -19.37 -2.29 -13.56
C TYR A 75 -19.10 -3.27 -12.41
N LEU A 76 -17.87 -3.36 -11.93
CA LEU A 76 -17.54 -4.21 -10.78
C LEU A 76 -18.31 -3.79 -9.52
N GLN A 77 -18.51 -2.49 -9.30
CA GLN A 77 -19.31 -1.98 -8.20
C GLN A 77 -20.78 -2.42 -8.33
N SER A 78 -21.34 -2.43 -9.54
CA SER A 78 -22.71 -2.91 -9.78
C SER A 78 -22.89 -4.41 -9.50
N LEU A 79 -21.81 -5.18 -9.52
CA LEU A 79 -21.76 -6.59 -9.14
C LEU A 79 -21.53 -6.81 -7.62
N GLY A 80 -21.49 -5.74 -6.83
CA GLY A 80 -21.31 -5.81 -5.38
C GLY A 80 -19.85 -5.78 -4.91
N PHE A 81 -18.87 -5.62 -5.80
CA PHE A 81 -17.48 -5.46 -5.39
C PHE A 81 -17.23 -4.09 -4.78
N ARG A 82 -16.41 -4.06 -3.73
CA ARG A 82 -15.97 -2.81 -3.10
C ARG A 82 -14.93 -2.10 -3.94
N ILE A 83 -15.27 -0.93 -4.43
CA ILE A 83 -14.36 0.00 -5.11
C ILE A 83 -14.03 1.14 -4.15
N ASN A 84 -12.80 1.64 -4.19
CA ASN A 84 -12.46 2.78 -3.35
C ASN A 84 -13.32 4.00 -3.74
N PRO A 85 -14.15 4.53 -2.81
CA PRO A 85 -15.05 5.65 -3.13
C PRO A 85 -14.30 6.97 -3.40
N ARG A 86 -13.00 6.99 -3.21
CA ARG A 86 -12.12 8.14 -3.46
C ARG A 86 -11.46 8.10 -4.84
N ASN A 87 -11.75 7.07 -5.65
CA ASN A 87 -11.30 7.08 -7.04
C ASN A 87 -11.91 8.29 -7.76
N ALA A 88 -11.12 8.95 -8.57
CA ALA A 88 -11.55 10.10 -9.38
C ALA A 88 -11.01 9.98 -10.80
N LEU A 89 -11.71 10.56 -11.76
CA LEU A 89 -11.26 10.71 -13.12
C LEU A 89 -10.65 12.12 -13.27
N ALA A 90 -9.42 12.19 -13.70
CA ALA A 90 -8.74 13.44 -14.06
C ALA A 90 -8.69 13.55 -15.59
N LYS A 91 -8.99 14.72 -16.13
CA LYS A 91 -8.95 15.01 -17.56
C LYS A 91 -7.58 15.52 -18.00
N THR A 92 -6.84 16.12 -17.09
CA THR A 92 -5.51 16.67 -17.33
C THR A 92 -4.54 16.24 -16.25
N ILE A 93 -3.25 16.45 -16.49
CA ILE A 93 -2.21 16.15 -15.51
C ILE A 93 -2.31 17.07 -14.29
N GLU A 94 -2.69 18.32 -14.50
CA GLU A 94 -2.86 19.32 -13.44
C GLU A 94 -4.00 18.91 -12.48
N GLU A 95 -5.09 18.34 -13.00
CA GLU A 95 -6.15 17.76 -12.16
C GLU A 95 -5.64 16.56 -11.34
N ALA A 96 -4.80 15.72 -11.92
CA ALA A 96 -4.17 14.60 -11.20
C ALA A 96 -3.20 15.08 -10.12
N GLU A 97 -2.41 16.13 -10.40
CA GLU A 97 -1.53 16.75 -9.40
C GLU A 97 -2.32 17.42 -8.27
N ALA A 98 -3.39 18.11 -8.58
CA ALA A 98 -4.28 18.71 -7.57
C ALA A 98 -4.94 17.63 -6.69
N TYR A 99 -5.31 16.49 -7.28
CA TYR A 99 -5.82 15.35 -6.54
C TYR A 99 -4.76 14.77 -5.59
N TYR A 100 -3.53 14.61 -6.07
CA TYR A 100 -2.41 14.16 -5.25
C TYR A 100 -2.16 15.11 -4.07
N ALA A 101 -2.03 16.41 -4.31
CA ALA A 101 -1.78 17.42 -3.28
C ALA A 101 -2.88 17.42 -2.20
N ASN A 102 -4.15 17.32 -2.61
CA ASN A 102 -5.26 17.23 -1.67
C ASN A 102 -5.17 15.99 -0.77
N TRP A 103 -4.74 14.84 -1.29
CA TRP A 103 -4.62 13.62 -0.48
C TRP A 103 -3.33 13.58 0.34
N GLU A 104 -2.25 14.20 -0.12
CA GLU A 104 -1.05 14.40 0.70
C GLU A 104 -1.38 15.11 2.01
N GLU A 105 -2.21 16.16 1.94
CA GLU A 105 -2.65 16.91 3.12
C GLU A 105 -3.64 16.11 3.98
N LYS A 106 -4.61 15.43 3.36
CA LYS A 106 -5.73 14.77 4.05
C LYS A 106 -5.52 13.31 4.40
N ARG A 107 -4.41 12.68 4.00
CA ARG A 107 -4.16 11.23 4.16
C ARG A 107 -4.32 10.72 5.60
N ASN A 108 -4.00 11.55 6.59
CA ASN A 108 -4.09 11.16 8.00
C ASN A 108 -5.54 10.92 8.46
N GLY A 109 -6.52 11.58 7.82
CA GLY A 109 -7.95 11.40 8.07
C GLY A 109 -8.57 10.17 7.39
N LEU A 110 -7.81 9.43 6.58
CA LEU A 110 -8.31 8.20 5.97
C LEU A 110 -8.49 7.10 7.03
N PRO A 111 -9.52 6.24 6.90
CA PRO A 111 -9.72 5.11 7.80
C PRO A 111 -8.70 3.97 7.58
N TYR A 112 -7.79 4.11 6.63
CA TYR A 112 -6.68 3.22 6.32
C TYR A 112 -5.41 4.04 6.07
N GLU A 113 -4.25 3.40 6.06
CA GLU A 113 -3.00 4.04 5.68
C GLU A 113 -2.84 4.07 4.16
N ALA A 114 -2.41 5.23 3.66
CA ALA A 114 -2.06 5.43 2.25
C ALA A 114 -0.69 6.10 2.16
N ASP A 115 0.15 5.61 1.27
CA ASP A 115 1.51 6.09 1.02
C ASP A 115 1.67 6.83 -0.31
N GLY A 116 0.57 7.00 -1.05
CA GLY A 116 0.52 7.68 -2.33
C GLY A 116 -0.79 7.50 -3.06
N VAL A 117 -0.83 7.94 -4.29
CA VAL A 117 -1.91 7.71 -5.25
C VAL A 117 -1.38 6.94 -6.45
N VAL A 118 -2.24 6.21 -7.13
CA VAL A 118 -1.90 5.55 -8.40
C VAL A 118 -2.64 6.26 -9.52
N VAL A 119 -1.90 6.86 -10.43
CA VAL A 119 -2.43 7.46 -11.65
C VAL A 119 -2.39 6.41 -12.76
N LYS A 120 -3.50 6.26 -13.48
CA LYS A 120 -3.64 5.27 -14.55
C LYS A 120 -4.24 5.91 -15.79
N ILE A 121 -3.84 5.45 -16.96
CA ILE A 121 -4.54 5.76 -18.21
C ILE A 121 -5.93 5.13 -18.16
N ASP A 122 -6.98 5.88 -18.47
CA ASP A 122 -8.37 5.39 -18.36
C ASP A 122 -8.77 4.50 -19.55
N SER A 123 -8.30 4.79 -20.76
CA SER A 123 -8.55 3.98 -21.95
C SER A 123 -7.85 2.61 -21.88
N LEU A 124 -8.62 1.51 -21.92
CA LEU A 124 -8.07 0.16 -21.90
C LEU A 124 -7.31 -0.17 -23.18
N ALA A 125 -7.72 0.37 -24.32
CA ALA A 125 -6.97 0.22 -25.59
C ALA A 125 -5.59 0.86 -25.49
N LEU A 126 -5.46 2.05 -24.92
CA LEU A 126 -4.16 2.68 -24.68
C LEU A 126 -3.32 1.94 -23.62
N GLN A 127 -3.96 1.34 -22.62
CA GLN A 127 -3.24 0.49 -21.64
C GLN A 127 -2.61 -0.73 -22.35
N GLU A 128 -3.34 -1.35 -23.27
CA GLU A 128 -2.85 -2.48 -24.07
C GLU A 128 -1.71 -2.06 -25.00
N GLU A 129 -1.84 -0.92 -25.69
CA GLU A 129 -0.81 -0.37 -26.58
C GLU A 129 0.48 -0.04 -25.82
N LEU A 130 0.40 0.58 -24.66
CA LEU A 130 1.56 0.92 -23.82
C LEU A 130 2.22 -0.34 -23.21
N GLY A 131 1.43 -1.35 -22.91
CA GLY A 131 1.91 -2.63 -22.40
C GLY A 131 2.59 -2.55 -21.04
N SER A 132 3.52 -3.50 -20.82
CA SER A 132 4.27 -3.64 -19.57
C SER A 132 5.76 -3.91 -19.83
N VAL A 133 6.62 -3.54 -18.88
CA VAL A 133 8.03 -3.93 -18.85
C VAL A 133 8.21 -4.88 -17.66
N GLY A 134 8.45 -6.16 -17.95
CA GLY A 134 8.41 -7.19 -16.91
C GLY A 134 7.03 -7.26 -16.25
N SER A 135 6.97 -7.04 -14.96
CA SER A 135 5.72 -7.01 -14.19
C SER A 135 5.12 -5.60 -14.02
N GLU A 136 5.79 -4.57 -14.51
CA GLU A 136 5.41 -3.18 -14.29
C GLU A 136 4.65 -2.62 -15.50
N PRO A 137 3.40 -2.12 -15.31
CA PRO A 137 2.62 -1.53 -16.37
C PRO A 137 3.17 -0.15 -16.74
N ARG A 138 3.26 0.16 -18.04
CA ARG A 138 3.68 1.49 -18.52
C ARG A 138 2.54 2.52 -18.49
N TRP A 139 1.32 2.09 -18.29
CA TRP A 139 0.10 2.88 -18.23
C TRP A 139 -0.34 3.27 -16.81
N ALA A 140 0.44 2.90 -15.79
CA ALA A 140 0.16 3.23 -14.40
C ALA A 140 1.42 3.69 -13.68
N ILE A 141 1.31 4.73 -12.87
CA ILE A 141 2.39 5.24 -12.05
C ILE A 141 1.93 5.39 -10.59
N ALA A 142 2.74 4.90 -9.67
CA ALA A 142 2.55 5.15 -8.24
C ALA A 142 3.23 6.46 -7.86
N TYR A 143 2.45 7.47 -7.53
CA TYR A 143 2.93 8.76 -7.06
C TYR A 143 2.90 8.79 -5.54
N LYS A 144 4.05 8.53 -4.94
CA LYS A 144 4.20 8.37 -3.49
C LYS A 144 4.18 9.72 -2.78
N PHE A 145 3.53 9.78 -1.61
CA PHE A 145 3.69 10.92 -0.72
C PHE A 145 5.11 10.98 -0.17
N PRO A 146 5.58 12.17 0.24
CA PRO A 146 6.88 12.31 0.88
C PRO A 146 7.01 11.35 2.05
N ALA A 147 8.18 10.72 2.13
CA ALA A 147 8.49 9.81 3.22
C ALA A 147 8.48 10.55 4.57
N VAL A 148 7.95 9.89 5.59
CA VAL A 148 8.08 10.40 6.96
C VAL A 148 9.56 10.34 7.34
N GLN A 149 10.10 11.47 7.78
CA GLN A 149 11.50 11.58 8.21
C GLN A 149 11.58 11.73 9.72
N GLY A 150 12.64 11.22 10.30
CA GLY A 150 12.99 11.41 11.70
C GLY A 150 14.47 11.75 11.85
N THR A 151 14.78 12.73 12.69
CA THR A 151 16.17 13.06 13.03
C THR A 151 16.57 12.25 14.25
N THR A 152 17.75 11.64 14.21
CA THR A 152 18.31 10.90 15.32
C THR A 152 19.84 11.03 15.37
N ARG A 153 20.44 10.52 16.44
CA ARG A 153 21.88 10.53 16.61
C ARG A 153 22.49 9.26 16.06
N LEU A 154 23.50 9.38 15.21
CA LEU A 154 24.36 8.28 14.79
C LEU A 154 25.26 7.87 15.97
N LYS A 155 25.20 6.61 16.39
CA LYS A 155 26.06 6.05 17.44
C LYS A 155 27.36 5.49 16.85
N GLU A 156 27.20 4.71 15.79
CA GLU A 156 28.31 3.94 15.20
C GLU A 156 27.96 3.61 13.73
N ILE A 157 29.00 3.39 12.93
CA ILE A 157 28.87 2.75 11.61
C ILE A 157 29.52 1.37 11.72
N SER A 158 28.70 0.32 11.58
CA SER A 158 29.18 -1.06 11.50
C SER A 158 29.22 -1.52 10.04
N VAL A 159 30.03 -2.54 9.76
CA VAL A 159 30.11 -3.14 8.42
C VAL A 159 29.72 -4.62 8.53
N SER A 160 28.72 -5.02 7.77
CA SER A 160 28.35 -6.43 7.61
C SER A 160 28.86 -6.97 6.27
N VAL A 161 29.22 -8.24 6.26
CA VAL A 161 29.67 -8.93 5.04
C VAL A 161 28.49 -9.71 4.47
N GLY A 162 28.09 -9.39 3.25
CA GLY A 162 27.06 -10.10 2.51
C GLY A 162 27.52 -11.49 2.04
N ARG A 163 26.60 -12.32 1.60
CA ARG A 163 26.87 -13.69 1.12
C ARG A 163 27.91 -13.77 -0.01
N THR A 164 27.99 -12.71 -0.82
CA THR A 164 28.94 -12.61 -1.95
C THR A 164 30.25 -11.92 -1.59
N GLY A 165 30.50 -11.64 -0.30
CA GLY A 165 31.68 -10.88 0.16
C GLY A 165 31.53 -9.36 0.09
N THR A 166 30.41 -8.83 -0.37
CA THR A 166 30.13 -7.39 -0.41
C THR A 166 30.06 -6.82 0.99
N LEU A 167 30.78 -5.71 1.21
CA LEU A 167 30.73 -4.96 2.46
C LEU A 167 29.53 -4.02 2.46
N ASN A 168 28.64 -4.19 3.43
CA ASN A 168 27.44 -3.37 3.58
C ASN A 168 27.57 -2.52 4.84
N PRO A 169 27.81 -1.22 4.73
CA PRO A 169 27.83 -0.33 5.89
C PRO A 169 26.42 -0.10 6.42
N VAL A 170 26.28 -0.11 7.74
CA VAL A 170 25.03 0.06 8.47
C VAL A 170 25.24 1.09 9.57
N ALA A 171 24.42 2.13 9.57
CA ALA A 171 24.36 3.09 10.67
C ALA A 171 23.61 2.47 11.86
N ILE A 172 24.25 2.48 13.04
CA ILE A 172 23.62 2.18 14.32
C ILE A 172 23.13 3.51 14.91
N LEU A 173 21.84 3.63 15.14
CA LEU A 173 21.18 4.87 15.51
C LEU A 173 20.69 4.84 16.95
N GLU A 174 20.55 6.00 17.57
CA GLU A 174 19.64 6.13 18.70
C GLU A 174 18.22 5.78 18.23
N PRO A 175 17.47 4.99 19.03
CA PRO A 175 16.11 4.62 18.62
C PRO A 175 15.25 5.85 18.34
N VAL A 176 14.65 5.91 17.15
CA VAL A 176 13.76 6.99 16.72
C VAL A 176 12.48 6.40 16.17
N SER A 177 11.35 6.99 16.52
CA SER A 177 10.05 6.56 15.97
C SER A 177 9.78 7.28 14.65
N VAL A 178 9.59 6.51 13.58
CA VAL A 178 9.27 7.01 12.24
C VAL A 178 8.11 6.19 11.68
N GLY A 179 7.00 6.83 11.36
CA GLY A 179 5.83 6.15 10.82
C GLY A 179 5.28 5.02 11.71
N GLY A 180 5.34 5.20 13.05
CA GLY A 180 4.88 4.19 14.01
C GLY A 180 5.85 3.02 14.25
N VAL A 181 7.03 3.05 13.61
CA VAL A 181 8.07 2.00 13.77
C VAL A 181 9.30 2.60 14.46
N THR A 182 9.88 1.87 15.40
CA THR A 182 11.15 2.26 16.03
C THR A 182 12.32 1.81 15.18
N ILE A 183 13.03 2.78 14.60
CA ILE A 183 14.22 2.56 13.78
C ILE A 183 15.46 2.63 14.68
N ARG A 184 16.35 1.65 14.55
CA ARG A 184 17.63 1.55 15.26
C ARG A 184 18.82 1.44 14.31
N ASN A 185 18.58 1.01 13.08
CA ASN A 185 19.59 0.80 12.07
C ASN A 185 19.13 1.37 10.73
N ALA A 186 20.07 1.89 9.94
CA ALA A 186 19.82 2.30 8.57
C ALA A 186 20.95 1.79 7.66
N ALA A 187 20.60 1.21 6.52
CA ALA A 187 21.58 0.86 5.50
C ALA A 187 22.18 2.13 4.90
N LEU A 188 23.48 2.12 4.72
CA LEU A 188 24.22 3.20 4.05
C LEU A 188 24.61 2.72 2.64
N HIS A 189 24.43 3.61 1.66
CA HIS A 189 24.73 3.31 0.26
C HIS A 189 26.04 3.97 -0.16
#